data_fd08ad69972674db9fe0d9878685fd22
#
_entry.id   fd08ad69972674db9fe0d9878685fd22
#
_cell.length_a   1.000
_cell.length_b   1.000
_cell.length_c   1.000
_cell.angle_alpha   90.00
_cell.angle_beta   90.00
_cell.angle_gamma   90.00
#
_symmetry.space_group_name_H-M   'P 1'
#
loop_
_entity.id
_entity.type
_entity.pdbx_description
1 polymer ?
#
loop_
_entity_poly.entity_id
_entity_poly.type
_entity_poly.pdbx_seq_one_letter_code
_entity_poly.pdbx_strand_id
1 'polypeptide(L)'
;MAKDSHTATHDRGLPADLSAPAFVDGWKMRALVVGVIFSLIAAGLAFADGSLDHVLRAWVLGMMLTFGWSVGGLALLMVQYCSGGKWGLLLRRPLEAMARSLPLVLVYWIVVALNLKRLYLWAQFKSDIDTTAALKVGFINELQKHCMDFKRPMLNTSMFWAVSLVCFAIWFLYAYRLTSLGLKRDADSPANTPYWIKKFENIAGPGIVVYALTMTAAVIYWVMSMDPTWFSSVYGLLFLVGQGYSVLALGIIVAIALSKAEPFKTILRQTEQHDLGKMTFAFVMLNIYLGFAQFLIIWSGNLPEEIPWYLDRIRGHWGIIITLDFIFHWLIPFSLLLSRDIKRNKKRLTLVCQWMIFAKAFDLFWLIEPNFKDAARNLHFSWGILEYVAVPVAMVSFWIAFFCTRLKARPLVQTNDPHVAEILEPEHVHA
;
A
#
# COMPACT_ATOMS: atom_id res chain seq x y z
N MET A 1 14.97 -0.74 62.20
CA MET A 1 14.11 -1.70 61.49
C MET A 1 13.83 -1.14 60.08
N ALA A 2 14.70 -1.47 59.14
CA ALA A 2 14.55 -1.13 57.73
C ALA A 2 13.74 -2.26 57.08
N LYS A 3 12.62 -1.93 56.45
CA LYS A 3 11.81 -2.84 55.69
C LYS A 3 12.44 -2.95 54.29
N ASP A 4 13.12 -4.06 54.06
CA ASP A 4 13.54 -4.51 52.73
C ASP A 4 12.30 -4.76 51.88
N SER A 5 11.96 -3.81 51.01
CA SER A 5 11.03 -4.03 49.92
C SER A 5 11.85 -4.61 48.74
N HIS A 6 12.10 -5.91 48.77
CA HIS A 6 12.48 -6.63 47.57
C HIS A 6 11.32 -6.51 46.54
N THR A 7 11.41 -5.53 45.68
CA THR A 7 10.68 -5.53 44.42
C THR A 7 11.19 -6.71 43.60
N ALA A 8 10.38 -7.77 43.52
CA ALA A 8 10.60 -8.88 42.62
C ALA A 8 10.79 -8.33 41.21
N THR A 9 12.00 -8.34 40.70
CA THR A 9 12.32 -8.19 39.29
C THR A 9 11.69 -9.40 38.61
N HIS A 10 10.46 -9.27 38.11
CA HIS A 10 9.90 -10.20 37.17
C HIS A 10 10.86 -10.24 35.98
N ASP A 11 11.56 -11.37 35.84
CA ASP A 11 12.32 -11.71 34.64
C ASP A 11 11.33 -11.76 33.47
N ARG A 12 11.22 -10.63 32.71
CA ARG A 12 10.29 -10.50 31.61
C ARG A 12 10.90 -11.17 30.39
N GLY A 13 10.89 -12.49 30.40
CA GLY A 13 11.22 -13.29 29.22
C GLY A 13 10.12 -13.18 28.16
N LEU A 14 10.45 -13.52 26.91
CA LEU A 14 9.42 -13.75 25.89
C LEU A 14 8.49 -14.90 26.34
N PRO A 15 7.18 -14.82 26.06
CA PRO A 15 6.27 -15.93 26.29
C PRO A 15 6.75 -17.20 25.57
N ALA A 16 6.50 -18.36 26.15
CA ALA A 16 6.88 -19.65 25.54
C ALA A 16 6.14 -19.90 24.21
N ASP A 17 4.88 -19.44 24.10
CA ASP A 17 4.09 -19.50 22.85
C ASP A 17 4.17 -18.16 22.10
N LEU A 18 4.80 -18.19 20.95
CA LEU A 18 4.92 -17.06 20.03
C LEU A 18 3.97 -17.17 18.83
N SER A 19 3.06 -18.14 18.85
CA SER A 19 2.08 -18.35 17.77
C SER A 19 1.04 -17.21 17.69
N ALA A 20 0.38 -17.10 16.54
CA ALA A 20 -0.70 -16.13 16.39
C ALA A 20 -1.92 -16.56 17.20
N PRO A 21 -2.54 -15.65 17.98
CA PRO A 21 -3.70 -15.95 18.80
C PRO A 21 -4.89 -16.46 17.98
N ALA A 22 -5.74 -17.31 18.59
CA ALA A 22 -6.89 -17.95 17.95
C ALA A 22 -7.90 -16.94 17.34
N PHE A 23 -8.01 -15.72 17.90
CA PHE A 23 -8.92 -14.72 17.34
C PHE A 23 -8.57 -14.24 15.93
N VAL A 24 -7.34 -14.51 15.44
CA VAL A 24 -6.94 -14.25 14.05
C VAL A 24 -7.75 -15.10 13.07
N ASP A 25 -8.18 -16.31 13.46
CA ASP A 25 -9.12 -17.12 12.66
C ASP A 25 -10.48 -16.45 12.54
N GLY A 26 -10.93 -15.80 13.61
CA GLY A 26 -12.14 -14.99 13.59
C GLY A 26 -12.05 -13.80 12.61
N TRP A 27 -10.88 -13.15 12.52
CA TRP A 27 -10.65 -12.09 11.51
C TRP A 27 -10.72 -12.66 10.09
N LYS A 28 -10.05 -13.79 9.86
CA LYS A 28 -10.06 -14.48 8.57
C LYS A 28 -11.49 -14.83 8.14
N MET A 29 -12.28 -15.45 9.01
CA MET A 29 -13.65 -15.86 8.70
C MET A 29 -14.55 -14.64 8.42
N ARG A 30 -14.49 -13.61 9.25
CA ARG A 30 -15.25 -12.36 9.02
C ARG A 30 -14.86 -11.72 7.69
N ALA A 31 -13.57 -11.65 7.38
CA ALA A 31 -13.08 -11.11 6.11
C ALA A 31 -13.60 -11.93 4.92
N LEU A 32 -13.60 -13.26 4.99
CA LEU A 32 -14.16 -14.12 3.93
C LEU A 32 -15.66 -13.84 3.72
N VAL A 33 -16.43 -13.78 4.80
CA VAL A 33 -17.88 -13.50 4.73
C VAL A 33 -18.14 -12.13 4.11
N VAL A 34 -17.44 -11.09 4.57
CA VAL A 34 -17.55 -9.74 4.00
C VAL A 34 -17.14 -9.74 2.54
N GLY A 35 -16.05 -10.41 2.18
CA GLY A 35 -15.58 -10.54 0.80
C GLY A 35 -16.64 -11.15 -0.11
N VAL A 36 -17.28 -12.25 0.29
CA VAL A 36 -18.36 -12.90 -0.48
C VAL A 36 -19.58 -11.98 -0.61
N ILE A 37 -20.04 -11.37 0.49
CA ILE A 37 -21.20 -10.46 0.46
C ILE A 37 -20.95 -9.30 -0.51
N PHE A 38 -19.81 -8.63 -0.41
CA PHE A 38 -19.50 -7.49 -1.27
C PHE A 38 -19.22 -7.90 -2.72
N SER A 39 -18.74 -9.12 -2.97
CA SER A 39 -18.64 -9.65 -4.34
C SER A 39 -20.02 -9.87 -4.96
N LEU A 40 -20.99 -10.38 -4.19
CA LEU A 40 -22.35 -10.52 -4.66
C LEU A 40 -23.04 -9.16 -4.91
N ILE A 41 -22.80 -8.19 -4.04
CA ILE A 41 -23.27 -6.81 -4.24
C ILE A 41 -22.64 -6.23 -5.52
N ALA A 42 -21.34 -6.35 -5.72
CA ALA A 42 -20.66 -5.86 -6.92
C ALA A 42 -21.20 -6.53 -8.20
N ALA A 43 -21.45 -7.84 -8.18
CA ALA A 43 -22.04 -8.56 -9.28
C ALA A 43 -23.49 -8.08 -9.58
N GLY A 44 -24.28 -7.84 -8.53
CA GLY A 44 -25.65 -7.30 -8.66
C GLY A 44 -25.66 -5.89 -9.25
N LEU A 45 -24.73 -5.02 -8.81
CA LEU A 45 -24.57 -3.66 -9.35
C LEU A 45 -24.14 -3.70 -10.82
N ALA A 46 -23.16 -4.53 -11.19
CA ALA A 46 -22.73 -4.71 -12.57
C ALA A 46 -23.85 -5.20 -13.49
N PHE A 47 -24.70 -6.09 -12.98
CA PHE A 47 -25.87 -6.56 -13.71
C PHE A 47 -26.91 -5.42 -13.90
N ALA A 48 -27.12 -4.59 -12.89
CA ALA A 48 -28.04 -3.45 -12.94
C ALA A 48 -27.53 -2.33 -13.84
N ASP A 49 -26.20 -2.08 -13.86
CA ASP A 49 -25.56 -1.08 -14.73
C ASP A 49 -25.46 -1.55 -16.19
N GLY A 50 -25.54 -2.85 -16.45
CA GLY A 50 -25.41 -3.46 -17.77
C GLY A 50 -24.01 -3.34 -18.37
N SER A 51 -23.01 -2.88 -17.59
CA SER A 51 -21.61 -2.70 -17.99
C SER A 51 -20.67 -3.24 -16.92
N LEU A 52 -19.52 -3.75 -17.36
CA LEU A 52 -18.41 -4.14 -16.48
C LEU A 52 -17.36 -3.02 -16.33
N ASP A 53 -17.57 -1.86 -16.94
CA ASP A 53 -16.53 -0.84 -17.02
C ASP A 53 -16.24 -0.21 -15.65
N HIS A 54 -17.28 0.14 -14.89
CA HIS A 54 -17.13 0.65 -13.52
C HIS A 54 -16.54 -0.41 -12.58
N VAL A 55 -16.95 -1.68 -12.70
CA VAL A 55 -16.35 -2.79 -11.94
C VAL A 55 -14.86 -2.91 -12.22
N LEU A 56 -14.44 -2.85 -13.49
CA LEU A 56 -13.03 -2.95 -13.88
C LEU A 56 -12.20 -1.76 -13.38
N ARG A 57 -12.74 -0.54 -13.43
CA ARG A 57 -12.10 0.65 -12.87
C ARG A 57 -11.95 0.53 -11.36
N ALA A 58 -13.02 0.16 -10.65
CA ALA A 58 -13.00 -0.11 -9.22
C ALA A 58 -12.07 -1.27 -8.84
N TRP A 59 -11.92 -2.27 -9.73
CA TRP A 59 -10.97 -3.36 -9.57
C TRP A 59 -9.53 -2.87 -9.59
N VAL A 60 -9.18 -1.94 -10.48
CA VAL A 60 -7.85 -1.31 -10.48
C VAL A 60 -7.58 -0.61 -9.15
N LEU A 61 -8.56 0.12 -8.60
CA LEU A 61 -8.43 0.77 -7.28
C LEU A 61 -8.14 -0.26 -6.18
N GLY A 62 -8.95 -1.32 -6.08
CA GLY A 62 -8.77 -2.38 -5.08
C GLY A 62 -7.44 -3.12 -5.26
N MET A 63 -7.03 -3.36 -6.51
CA MET A 63 -5.73 -3.93 -6.83
C MET A 63 -4.59 -3.03 -6.36
N MET A 64 -4.61 -1.73 -6.67
CA MET A 64 -3.56 -0.80 -6.28
C MET A 64 -3.44 -0.62 -4.77
N LEU A 65 -4.56 -0.66 -4.04
CA LEU A 65 -4.56 -0.62 -2.58
C LEU A 65 -3.91 -1.86 -1.96
N THR A 66 -4.33 -3.06 -2.38
CA THR A 66 -3.80 -4.34 -1.88
C THR A 66 -2.36 -4.60 -2.36
N PHE A 67 -2.02 -4.17 -3.56
CA PHE A 67 -0.67 -4.13 -4.09
C PHE A 67 0.22 -3.25 -3.23
N GLY A 68 -0.25 -2.04 -2.88
CA GLY A 68 0.44 -1.12 -2.01
C GLY A 68 0.81 -1.75 -0.66
N TRP A 69 -0.07 -2.54 -0.07
CA TRP A 69 0.20 -3.24 1.19
C TRP A 69 1.18 -4.40 1.01
N SER A 70 1.08 -5.16 -0.07
CA SER A 70 1.95 -6.33 -0.28
C SER A 70 3.38 -5.92 -0.64
N VAL A 71 3.55 -5.05 -1.63
CA VAL A 71 4.88 -4.64 -2.09
C VAL A 71 5.47 -3.55 -1.20
N GLY A 72 4.64 -2.63 -0.68
CA GLY A 72 5.06 -1.67 0.33
C GLY A 72 5.45 -2.34 1.65
N GLY A 73 4.79 -3.45 2.03
CA GLY A 73 5.22 -4.30 3.15
C GLY A 73 6.61 -4.89 2.94
N LEU A 74 6.90 -5.36 1.73
CA LEU A 74 8.25 -5.81 1.35
C LEU A 74 9.27 -4.67 1.41
N ALA A 75 8.90 -3.48 0.95
CA ALA A 75 9.78 -2.30 0.99
C ALA A 75 10.12 -1.89 2.43
N LEU A 76 9.11 -1.75 3.30
CA LEU A 76 9.35 -1.41 4.70
C LEU A 76 10.11 -2.50 5.45
N LEU A 77 9.94 -3.77 5.08
CA LEU A 77 10.74 -4.87 5.59
C LEU A 77 12.22 -4.69 5.23
N MET A 78 12.53 -4.31 3.98
CA MET A 78 13.89 -4.01 3.55
C MET A 78 14.47 -2.78 4.25
N VAL A 79 13.69 -1.71 4.38
CA VAL A 79 14.08 -0.52 5.15
C VAL A 79 14.42 -0.91 6.59
N GLN A 80 13.60 -1.75 7.22
CA GLN A 80 13.84 -2.20 8.57
C GLN A 80 15.14 -3.01 8.72
N TYR A 81 15.45 -3.87 7.77
CA TYR A 81 16.71 -4.62 7.78
C TYR A 81 17.96 -3.73 7.61
N CYS A 82 17.83 -2.58 6.94
CA CYS A 82 18.91 -1.61 6.81
C CYS A 82 19.02 -0.63 7.99
N SER A 83 17.87 -0.22 8.56
CA SER A 83 17.85 0.79 9.62
C SER A 83 17.91 0.23 11.04
N GLY A 84 17.52 -1.03 11.22
CA GLY A 84 17.35 -1.64 12.54
C GLY A 84 16.23 -0.99 13.36
N GLY A 85 16.35 -1.07 14.68
CA GLY A 85 15.46 -0.42 15.64
C GLY A 85 14.29 -1.27 16.13
N LYS A 86 13.79 -0.91 17.30
CA LYS A 86 12.70 -1.61 18.04
C LYS A 86 11.39 -1.69 17.27
N TRP A 87 11.08 -0.68 16.45
CA TRP A 87 9.87 -0.65 15.63
C TRP A 87 9.76 -1.86 14.69
N GLY A 88 10.90 -2.34 14.23
CA GLY A 88 10.97 -3.50 13.36
C GLY A 88 10.55 -4.79 14.03
N LEU A 89 10.85 -4.99 15.31
CA LEU A 89 10.42 -6.19 16.03
C LEU A 89 8.90 -6.34 16.05
N LEU A 90 8.18 -5.23 16.17
CA LEU A 90 6.72 -5.20 16.19
C LEU A 90 6.11 -5.41 14.80
N LEU A 91 6.71 -4.83 13.76
CA LEU A 91 6.10 -4.83 12.43
C LEU A 91 6.64 -5.92 11.51
N ARG A 92 7.83 -6.50 11.78
CA ARG A 92 8.52 -7.40 10.85
C ARG A 92 7.67 -8.61 10.43
N ARG A 93 7.02 -9.31 11.35
CA ARG A 93 6.15 -10.44 11.00
C ARG A 93 4.87 -10.03 10.28
N PRO A 94 4.15 -8.99 10.68
CA PRO A 94 3.11 -8.38 9.86
C PRO A 94 3.59 -8.00 8.45
N LEU A 95 4.75 -7.33 8.31
CA LEU A 95 5.32 -6.95 7.01
C LEU A 95 5.69 -8.18 6.15
N GLU A 96 6.27 -9.22 6.74
CA GLU A 96 6.52 -10.49 6.06
C GLU A 96 5.21 -11.15 5.57
N ALA A 97 4.15 -11.11 6.38
CA ALA A 97 2.85 -11.65 5.99
C ALA A 97 2.21 -10.83 4.86
N MET A 98 2.34 -9.49 4.89
CA MET A 98 1.93 -8.60 3.79
C MET A 98 2.68 -8.92 2.51
N ALA A 99 4.02 -9.03 2.54
CA ALA A 99 4.85 -9.38 1.39
C ALA A 99 4.49 -10.76 0.82
N ARG A 100 4.19 -11.74 1.67
CA ARG A 100 3.76 -13.08 1.29
C ARG A 100 2.33 -13.15 0.77
N SER A 101 1.58 -12.06 0.81
CA SER A 101 0.24 -11.94 0.22
C SER A 101 0.28 -11.52 -1.26
N LEU A 102 1.45 -11.25 -1.81
CA LEU A 102 1.67 -10.91 -3.21
C LEU A 102 1.05 -11.87 -4.25
N PRO A 103 0.98 -13.22 -4.04
CA PRO A 103 0.32 -14.11 -5.00
C PRO A 103 -1.15 -13.76 -5.29
N LEU A 104 -1.89 -13.28 -4.29
CA LEU A 104 -3.26 -12.82 -4.50
C LEU A 104 -3.33 -11.54 -5.35
N VAL A 105 -2.37 -10.64 -5.15
CA VAL A 105 -2.27 -9.41 -5.96
C VAL A 105 -1.96 -9.74 -7.42
N LEU A 106 -1.14 -10.76 -7.69
CA LEU A 106 -0.92 -11.25 -9.06
C LEU A 106 -2.23 -11.71 -9.71
N VAL A 107 -3.09 -12.43 -8.97
CA VAL A 107 -4.42 -12.83 -9.46
C VAL A 107 -5.26 -11.59 -9.79
N TYR A 108 -5.25 -10.57 -8.95
CA TYR A 108 -5.98 -9.32 -9.22
C TYR A 108 -5.42 -8.58 -10.44
N TRP A 109 -4.10 -8.57 -10.60
CA TRP A 109 -3.46 -7.96 -11.76
C TRP A 109 -3.77 -8.69 -13.07
N ILE A 110 -3.89 -10.03 -13.06
CA ILE A 110 -4.26 -10.81 -14.25
C ILE A 110 -5.61 -10.34 -14.82
N VAL A 111 -6.59 -10.03 -13.96
CA VAL A 111 -7.89 -9.49 -14.40
C VAL A 111 -7.72 -8.17 -15.17
N VAL A 112 -6.86 -7.26 -14.67
CA VAL A 112 -6.53 -5.99 -15.35
C VAL A 112 -5.84 -6.27 -16.69
N ALA A 113 -4.85 -7.16 -16.71
CA ALA A 113 -4.06 -7.50 -17.89
C ALA A 113 -4.87 -8.18 -19.00
N LEU A 114 -5.94 -8.88 -18.65
CA LEU A 114 -6.87 -9.47 -19.62
C LEU A 114 -7.88 -8.45 -20.18
N ASN A 115 -8.08 -7.31 -19.50
CA ASN A 115 -9.06 -6.29 -19.87
C ASN A 115 -8.42 -4.96 -20.34
N LEU A 116 -7.18 -5.00 -20.87
CA LEU A 116 -6.42 -3.79 -21.25
C LEU A 116 -7.19 -2.86 -22.19
N LYS A 117 -7.92 -3.38 -23.16
CA LYS A 117 -8.67 -2.56 -24.12
C LYS A 117 -9.80 -1.73 -23.52
N ARG A 118 -10.33 -2.17 -22.37
CA ARG A 118 -11.39 -1.44 -21.64
C ARG A 118 -10.81 -0.37 -20.70
N LEU A 119 -9.60 -0.63 -20.19
CA LEU A 119 -8.96 0.21 -19.17
C LEU A 119 -7.97 1.23 -19.76
N TYR A 120 -7.33 0.90 -20.88
CA TYR A 120 -6.24 1.72 -21.43
C TYR A 120 -6.54 2.14 -22.87
N LEU A 121 -6.55 3.45 -23.11
CA LEU A 121 -6.83 4.03 -24.43
C LEU A 121 -5.81 3.52 -25.48
N TRP A 122 -4.53 3.47 -25.13
CA TRP A 122 -3.48 3.01 -26.03
C TRP A 122 -3.63 1.54 -26.47
N ALA A 123 -4.26 0.70 -25.66
CA ALA A 123 -4.47 -0.72 -25.96
C ALA A 123 -5.57 -0.96 -27.01
N GLN A 124 -6.35 0.06 -27.35
CA GLN A 124 -7.39 -0.02 -28.38
C GLN A 124 -6.82 0.08 -29.78
N PHE A 125 -5.65 0.70 -29.96
CA PHE A 125 -5.02 0.99 -31.24
C PHE A 125 -3.73 0.20 -31.43
N LYS A 126 -3.63 -0.48 -32.58
CA LYS A 126 -2.46 -1.32 -32.89
C LYS A 126 -1.48 -0.65 -33.86
N SER A 127 -1.94 0.30 -34.67
CA SER A 127 -1.18 0.93 -35.75
C SER A 127 -1.45 2.42 -35.86
N ASP A 128 -0.61 3.14 -36.59
CA ASP A 128 -0.80 4.56 -36.91
C ASP A 128 -2.05 4.79 -37.78
N ILE A 129 -2.44 3.76 -38.54
CA ILE A 129 -3.67 3.79 -39.37
C ILE A 129 -4.90 3.86 -38.42
N ASP A 130 -4.88 3.03 -37.36
CA ASP A 130 -5.98 3.00 -36.40
C ASP A 130 -6.11 4.34 -35.66
N THR A 131 -5.00 4.93 -35.20
CA THR A 131 -5.00 6.23 -34.52
C THR A 131 -5.41 7.36 -35.46
N THR A 132 -5.00 7.31 -36.74
CA THR A 132 -5.42 8.29 -37.74
C THR A 132 -6.90 8.19 -38.06
N ALA A 133 -7.45 6.98 -38.13
CA ALA A 133 -8.89 6.78 -38.28
C ALA A 133 -9.69 7.30 -37.08
N ALA A 134 -9.21 7.01 -35.86
CA ALA A 134 -9.84 7.49 -34.62
C ALA A 134 -9.80 9.03 -34.49
N LEU A 135 -8.72 9.67 -34.97
CA LEU A 135 -8.61 11.12 -35.02
C LEU A 135 -9.64 11.73 -36.00
N LYS A 136 -9.79 11.16 -37.21
CA LYS A 136 -10.73 11.64 -38.23
C LYS A 136 -12.19 11.62 -37.75
N VAL A 137 -12.57 10.65 -36.91
CA VAL A 137 -13.92 10.57 -36.32
C VAL A 137 -14.04 11.32 -34.98
N GLY A 138 -13.01 12.03 -34.54
CA GLY A 138 -13.02 12.82 -33.32
C GLY A 138 -12.98 11.99 -32.02
N PHE A 139 -12.64 10.70 -32.11
CA PHE A 139 -12.54 9.83 -30.92
C PHE A 139 -11.34 10.18 -30.04
N ILE A 140 -10.22 10.58 -30.66
CA ILE A 140 -9.00 11.08 -30.00
C ILE A 140 -8.65 12.46 -30.59
N ASN A 141 -7.83 13.23 -29.85
CA ASN A 141 -7.28 14.49 -30.32
C ASN A 141 -5.86 14.32 -30.88
N GLU A 142 -5.32 15.39 -31.53
CA GLU A 142 -3.97 15.38 -32.12
C GLU A 142 -2.88 15.05 -31.09
N LEU A 143 -2.96 15.63 -29.89
CA LEU A 143 -2.01 15.38 -28.82
C LEU A 143 -2.02 13.91 -28.39
N GLN A 144 -3.20 13.33 -28.19
CA GLN A 144 -3.35 11.91 -27.85
C GLN A 144 -2.78 11.01 -28.93
N LYS A 145 -3.09 11.32 -30.22
CA LYS A 145 -2.50 10.59 -31.35
C LYS A 145 -1.00 10.65 -31.32
N HIS A 146 -0.42 11.84 -31.27
CA HIS A 146 1.03 12.05 -31.26
C HIS A 146 1.70 11.28 -30.11
N CYS A 147 1.19 11.42 -28.88
CA CYS A 147 1.73 10.73 -27.72
C CYS A 147 1.63 9.19 -27.83
N MET A 148 0.51 8.65 -28.34
CA MET A 148 0.36 7.21 -28.50
C MET A 148 1.27 6.66 -29.58
N ASP A 149 1.42 7.35 -30.70
CA ASP A 149 2.30 6.93 -31.81
C ASP A 149 3.78 6.97 -31.37
N PHE A 150 4.19 8.04 -30.66
CA PHE A 150 5.55 8.17 -30.12
C PHE A 150 5.87 7.12 -29.05
N LYS A 151 4.93 6.88 -28.12
CA LYS A 151 5.13 5.93 -26.99
C LYS A 151 4.85 4.46 -27.37
N ARG A 152 4.39 4.16 -28.60
CA ARG A 152 4.02 2.80 -29.04
C ARG A 152 5.10 1.73 -28.84
N PRO A 153 6.42 2.01 -29.06
CA PRO A 153 7.46 1.01 -28.78
C PRO A 153 7.48 0.55 -27.33
N MET A 154 7.08 1.41 -26.38
CA MET A 154 7.02 1.13 -24.95
C MET A 154 5.60 0.77 -24.49
N LEU A 155 4.58 1.53 -24.91
CA LEU A 155 3.20 1.31 -24.53
C LEU A 155 2.49 0.39 -25.53
N ASN A 156 2.67 -0.90 -25.33
CA ASN A 156 1.97 -1.94 -26.06
C ASN A 156 1.70 -3.14 -25.15
N THR A 157 0.78 -4.00 -25.57
CA THR A 157 0.34 -5.15 -24.78
C THR A 157 1.49 -6.08 -24.39
N SER A 158 2.44 -6.34 -25.31
CA SER A 158 3.57 -7.24 -25.04
C SER A 158 4.49 -6.67 -23.96
N MET A 159 4.82 -5.38 -24.04
CA MET A 159 5.67 -4.72 -23.04
C MET A 159 4.95 -4.58 -21.70
N PHE A 160 3.65 -4.31 -21.68
CA PHE A 160 2.85 -4.30 -20.47
C PHE A 160 2.96 -5.63 -19.70
N TRP A 161 2.80 -6.75 -20.41
CA TRP A 161 2.96 -8.09 -19.82
C TRP A 161 4.41 -8.36 -19.41
N ALA A 162 5.38 -8.09 -20.28
CA ALA A 162 6.80 -8.38 -20.01
C ALA A 162 7.31 -7.62 -18.78
N VAL A 163 7.12 -6.30 -18.74
CA VAL A 163 7.57 -5.46 -17.61
C VAL A 163 6.87 -5.88 -16.32
N SER A 164 5.56 -6.09 -16.35
CA SER A 164 4.81 -6.48 -15.15
C SER A 164 5.26 -7.84 -14.62
N LEU A 165 5.45 -8.85 -15.48
CA LEU A 165 5.90 -10.17 -15.06
C LEU A 165 7.33 -10.13 -14.50
N VAL A 166 8.22 -9.34 -15.08
CA VAL A 166 9.57 -9.12 -14.53
C VAL A 166 9.50 -8.47 -13.16
N CYS A 167 8.67 -7.44 -12.99
CA CYS A 167 8.46 -6.81 -11.67
C CYS A 167 7.94 -7.81 -10.64
N PHE A 168 6.90 -8.59 -10.97
CA PHE A 168 6.39 -9.62 -10.07
C PHE A 168 7.44 -10.68 -9.73
N ALA A 169 8.21 -11.17 -10.72
CA ALA A 169 9.28 -12.14 -10.48
C ALA A 169 10.33 -11.63 -9.49
N ILE A 170 10.74 -10.37 -9.64
CA ILE A 170 11.68 -9.70 -8.74
C ILE A 170 11.09 -9.59 -7.32
N TRP A 171 9.85 -9.12 -7.17
CA TRP A 171 9.20 -9.00 -5.86
C TRP A 171 8.98 -10.34 -5.19
N PHE A 172 8.58 -11.38 -5.94
CA PHE A 172 8.49 -12.75 -5.41
C PHE A 172 9.85 -13.27 -4.93
N LEU A 173 10.91 -13.01 -5.70
CA LEU A 173 12.26 -13.41 -5.33
C LEU A 173 12.70 -12.78 -4.01
N TYR A 174 12.54 -11.46 -3.87
CA TYR A 174 12.89 -10.74 -2.64
C TYR A 174 12.01 -11.16 -1.46
N ALA A 175 10.69 -11.26 -1.65
CA ALA A 175 9.77 -11.71 -0.61
C ALA A 175 10.12 -13.12 -0.14
N TYR A 176 10.38 -14.06 -1.04
CA TYR A 176 10.79 -15.42 -0.71
C TYR A 176 12.14 -15.46 0.01
N ARG A 177 13.16 -14.77 -0.54
CA ARG A 177 14.51 -14.72 0.02
C ARG A 177 14.52 -14.17 1.45
N LEU A 178 13.98 -12.96 1.65
CA LEU A 178 14.01 -12.29 2.95
C LEU A 178 13.21 -13.07 4.00
N THR A 179 12.02 -13.56 3.65
CA THR A 179 11.19 -14.28 4.61
C THR A 179 11.71 -15.69 4.92
N SER A 180 12.39 -16.36 3.98
CA SER A 180 13.04 -17.66 4.23
C SER A 180 14.30 -17.52 5.08
N LEU A 181 15.11 -16.48 4.83
CA LEU A 181 16.29 -16.17 5.66
C LEU A 181 15.86 -15.78 7.09
N GLY A 182 14.72 -15.11 7.26
CA GLY A 182 14.17 -14.81 8.59
C GLY A 182 13.95 -16.06 9.44
N LEU A 183 13.37 -17.13 8.85
CA LEU A 183 13.20 -18.41 9.56
C LEU A 183 14.54 -19.10 9.87
N LYS A 184 15.50 -19.03 8.94
CA LYS A 184 16.83 -19.61 9.18
C LYS A 184 17.54 -18.90 10.32
N ARG A 185 17.44 -17.58 10.42
CA ARG A 185 17.99 -16.82 11.53
C ARG A 185 17.37 -17.23 12.86
N ASP A 186 16.03 -17.38 12.89
CA ASP A 186 15.34 -17.75 14.14
C ASP A 186 15.71 -19.15 14.64
N ALA A 187 16.11 -20.05 13.74
CA ALA A 187 16.58 -21.40 14.05
C ALA A 187 18.08 -21.50 14.35
N ASP A 188 18.83 -20.41 14.19
CA ASP A 188 20.29 -20.39 14.38
C ASP A 188 20.67 -19.94 15.80
N SER A 189 21.96 -20.11 16.16
CA SER A 189 22.48 -19.66 17.44
C SER A 189 22.48 -18.13 17.55
N PRO A 190 22.15 -17.55 18.71
CA PRO A 190 22.28 -16.10 18.96
C PRO A 190 23.70 -15.55 18.72
N ALA A 191 24.72 -16.37 18.85
CA ALA A 191 26.09 -15.99 18.55
C ALA A 191 26.33 -15.57 17.10
N ASN A 192 25.49 -16.06 16.17
CA ASN A 192 25.56 -15.74 14.75
C ASN A 192 24.76 -14.47 14.36
N THR A 193 24.20 -13.75 15.31
CA THR A 193 23.43 -12.51 15.07
C THR A 193 24.17 -11.49 14.18
N PRO A 194 25.47 -11.16 14.38
CA PRO A 194 26.19 -10.20 13.53
C PRO A 194 26.27 -10.65 12.05
N TYR A 195 26.44 -11.95 11.81
CA TYR A 195 26.44 -12.51 10.46
C TYR A 195 25.06 -12.29 9.78
N TRP A 196 23.97 -12.54 10.51
CA TRP A 196 22.62 -12.38 9.97
C TRP A 196 22.29 -10.93 9.68
N ILE A 197 22.67 -9.98 10.56
CA ILE A 197 22.46 -8.54 10.33
C ILE A 197 23.11 -8.15 9.00
N LYS A 198 24.42 -8.42 8.85
CA LYS A 198 25.17 -8.07 7.63
C LYS A 198 24.60 -8.75 6.38
N LYS A 199 24.12 -9.98 6.50
CA LYS A 199 23.52 -10.73 5.40
C LYS A 199 22.20 -10.09 4.95
N PHE A 200 21.36 -9.65 5.89
CA PHE A 200 20.11 -8.95 5.55
C PHE A 200 20.40 -7.57 4.95
N GLU A 201 21.31 -6.80 5.50
CA GLU A 201 21.73 -5.50 4.95
C GLU A 201 22.21 -5.62 3.49
N ASN A 202 23.06 -6.60 3.20
CA ASN A 202 23.60 -6.85 1.86
C ASN A 202 22.52 -7.23 0.81
N ILE A 203 21.39 -7.76 1.25
CA ILE A 203 20.24 -8.08 0.36
C ILE A 203 19.25 -6.91 0.31
N ALA A 204 18.96 -6.32 1.46
CA ALA A 204 17.94 -5.28 1.59
C ALA A 204 18.38 -3.95 0.97
N GLY A 205 19.64 -3.54 1.13
CA GLY A 205 20.17 -2.30 0.56
C GLY A 205 19.97 -2.21 -0.97
N PRO A 206 20.57 -3.11 -1.75
CA PRO A 206 20.29 -3.18 -3.19
C PRO A 206 18.81 -3.42 -3.50
N GLY A 207 18.10 -4.17 -2.64
CA GLY A 207 16.68 -4.47 -2.77
C GLY A 207 15.80 -3.23 -2.76
N ILE A 208 16.11 -2.22 -1.94
CA ILE A 208 15.38 -0.94 -1.90
C ILE A 208 15.51 -0.20 -3.24
N VAL A 209 16.70 -0.18 -3.83
CA VAL A 209 16.92 0.46 -5.14
C VAL A 209 16.15 -0.28 -6.24
N VAL A 210 16.26 -1.60 -6.28
CA VAL A 210 15.52 -2.43 -7.24
C VAL A 210 14.02 -2.28 -7.07
N TYR A 211 13.54 -2.22 -5.82
CA TYR A 211 12.14 -1.94 -5.52
C TYR A 211 11.71 -0.58 -6.08
N ALA A 212 12.48 0.49 -5.84
CA ALA A 212 12.13 1.82 -6.32
C ALA A 212 12.01 1.86 -7.85
N LEU A 213 12.92 1.22 -8.57
CA LEU A 213 12.92 1.14 -10.03
C LEU A 213 11.74 0.30 -10.56
N THR A 214 11.53 -0.89 -10.00
CA THR A 214 10.44 -1.78 -10.44
C THR A 214 9.07 -1.23 -10.06
N MET A 215 8.94 -0.57 -8.92
CA MET A 215 7.71 0.11 -8.51
C MET A 215 7.38 1.27 -9.45
N THR A 216 8.37 2.09 -9.80
CA THR A 216 8.19 3.18 -10.76
C THR A 216 7.75 2.63 -12.12
N ALA A 217 8.40 1.58 -12.63
CA ALA A 217 8.02 0.94 -13.87
C ALA A 217 6.57 0.41 -13.82
N ALA A 218 6.18 -0.29 -12.76
CA ALA A 218 4.82 -0.79 -12.59
C ALA A 218 3.77 0.33 -12.58
N VAL A 219 4.03 1.42 -11.83
CA VAL A 219 3.10 2.57 -11.76
C VAL A 219 2.98 3.29 -13.10
N ILE A 220 4.07 3.39 -13.87
CA ILE A 220 4.05 3.94 -15.24
C ILE A 220 3.09 3.12 -16.10
N TYR A 221 3.22 1.79 -16.10
CA TYR A 221 2.39 0.92 -16.94
C TYR A 221 0.96 0.77 -16.43
N TRP A 222 0.73 0.75 -15.10
CA TRP A 222 -0.59 0.39 -14.54
C TRP A 222 -1.48 1.59 -14.27
N VAL A 223 -0.92 2.75 -13.96
CA VAL A 223 -1.71 3.93 -13.59
C VAL A 223 -1.41 5.13 -14.50
N MET A 224 -0.12 5.51 -14.66
CA MET A 224 0.22 6.67 -15.45
C MET A 224 -0.17 6.53 -16.92
N SER A 225 -0.03 5.33 -17.49
CA SER A 225 -0.38 5.06 -18.90
C SER A 225 -1.89 5.04 -19.19
N MET A 226 -2.76 5.13 -18.19
CA MET A 226 -4.20 5.30 -18.40
C MET A 226 -4.50 6.58 -19.18
N ASP A 227 -3.73 7.65 -18.91
CA ASP A 227 -3.67 8.83 -19.75
C ASP A 227 -2.38 8.80 -20.57
N PRO A 228 -2.43 8.53 -21.88
CA PRO A 228 -1.22 8.46 -22.71
C PRO A 228 -0.53 9.80 -22.89
N THR A 229 -1.21 10.93 -22.64
CA THR A 229 -0.61 12.27 -22.73
C THR A 229 0.18 12.63 -21.48
N TRP A 230 -0.16 12.04 -20.34
CA TRP A 230 0.45 12.32 -19.04
C TRP A 230 1.84 11.69 -18.89
N PHE A 231 2.75 12.43 -18.26
CA PHE A 231 4.02 11.92 -17.76
C PHE A 231 4.52 12.73 -16.57
N SER A 232 5.16 12.06 -15.61
CA SER A 232 5.78 12.71 -14.45
C SER A 232 6.88 11.82 -13.89
N SER A 233 8.07 12.38 -13.69
CA SER A 233 9.21 11.68 -13.07
C SER A 233 9.02 11.40 -11.57
N VAL A 234 8.20 12.21 -10.89
CA VAL A 234 7.93 12.09 -9.45
C VAL A 234 6.80 11.09 -9.17
N TYR A 235 6.01 10.71 -10.17
CA TYR A 235 4.80 9.92 -9.99
C TYR A 235 5.05 8.55 -9.33
N GLY A 236 6.12 7.85 -9.76
CA GLY A 236 6.53 6.59 -9.12
C GLY A 236 6.92 6.76 -7.66
N LEU A 237 7.63 7.84 -7.32
CA LEU A 237 8.04 8.15 -5.95
C LEU A 237 6.83 8.50 -5.06
N LEU A 238 5.83 9.21 -5.61
CA LEU A 238 4.58 9.50 -4.91
C LEU A 238 3.84 8.22 -4.49
N PHE A 239 3.75 7.25 -5.39
CA PHE A 239 3.17 5.94 -5.07
C PHE A 239 4.00 5.16 -4.05
N LEU A 240 5.32 5.18 -4.14
CA LEU A 240 6.23 4.53 -3.20
C LEU A 240 6.00 5.06 -1.77
N VAL A 241 5.97 6.38 -1.61
CA VAL A 241 5.72 7.01 -0.30
C VAL A 241 4.30 6.76 0.18
N GLY A 242 3.31 6.83 -0.73
CA GLY A 242 1.91 6.49 -0.42
C GLY A 242 1.71 5.05 0.03
N GLN A 243 2.53 4.11 -0.45
CA GLN A 243 2.55 2.74 0.07
C GLN A 243 3.06 2.70 1.51
N GLY A 244 4.19 3.34 1.80
CA GLY A 244 4.71 3.45 3.16
C GLY A 244 3.70 4.05 4.14
N TYR A 245 3.01 5.11 3.73
CA TYR A 245 1.92 5.75 4.46
C TYR A 245 0.83 4.73 4.86
N SER A 246 0.31 3.96 3.91
CA SER A 246 -0.79 3.03 4.16
C SER A 246 -0.36 1.73 4.83
N VAL A 247 0.86 1.22 4.57
CA VAL A 247 1.42 0.02 5.21
C VAL A 247 1.70 0.26 6.68
N LEU A 248 2.24 1.43 7.06
CA LEU A 248 2.44 1.78 8.46
C LEU A 248 1.11 1.87 9.21
N ALA A 249 0.10 2.51 8.61
CA ALA A 249 -1.24 2.56 9.20
C ALA A 249 -1.81 1.15 9.42
N LEU A 250 -1.75 0.28 8.42
CA LEU A 250 -2.21 -1.11 8.53
C LEU A 250 -1.39 -1.91 9.55
N GLY A 251 -0.05 -1.75 9.55
CA GLY A 251 0.84 -2.40 10.50
C GLY A 251 0.54 -2.03 11.95
N ILE A 252 0.27 -0.75 12.22
CA ILE A 252 -0.14 -0.26 13.56
C ILE A 252 -1.48 -0.87 13.98
N ILE A 253 -2.48 -0.90 13.07
CA ILE A 253 -3.78 -1.53 13.37
C ILE A 253 -3.57 -3.00 13.76
N VAL A 254 -2.77 -3.74 12.99
CA VAL A 254 -2.48 -5.15 13.25
C VAL A 254 -1.74 -5.32 14.59
N ALA A 255 -0.69 -4.53 14.86
CA ALA A 255 0.08 -4.60 16.09
C ALA A 255 -0.79 -4.31 17.33
N ILE A 256 -1.61 -3.25 17.28
CA ILE A 256 -2.54 -2.91 18.38
C ILE A 256 -3.60 -4.01 18.54
N ALA A 257 -4.13 -4.56 17.47
CA ALA A 257 -5.11 -5.63 17.55
C ALA A 257 -4.52 -6.93 18.14
N LEU A 258 -3.28 -7.27 17.78
CA LEU A 258 -2.53 -8.39 18.36
C LEU A 258 -2.16 -8.17 19.83
N SER A 259 -2.00 -6.91 20.29
CA SER A 259 -1.66 -6.60 21.69
C SER A 259 -2.75 -6.95 22.72
N LYS A 260 -3.88 -7.52 22.28
CA LYS A 260 -4.89 -8.11 23.15
C LYS A 260 -4.47 -9.46 23.74
N ALA A 261 -3.47 -10.12 23.17
CA ALA A 261 -2.92 -11.40 23.62
C ALA A 261 -1.39 -11.41 23.50
N GLU A 262 -0.76 -12.40 24.12
CA GLU A 262 0.67 -12.63 23.97
C GLU A 262 1.00 -13.10 22.51
N PRO A 263 2.21 -12.80 22.02
CA PRO A 263 3.33 -12.09 22.66
C PRO A 263 3.21 -10.55 22.59
N PHE A 264 2.32 -10.00 21.77
CA PHE A 264 2.21 -8.55 21.53
C PHE A 264 1.74 -7.74 22.74
N LYS A 265 1.05 -8.38 23.71
CA LYS A 265 0.66 -7.73 24.96
C LYS A 265 1.89 -7.29 25.76
N THR A 266 2.95 -8.10 25.77
CA THR A 266 4.22 -7.80 26.46
C THR A 266 5.09 -6.82 25.69
N ILE A 267 5.20 -6.97 24.33
CA ILE A 267 6.20 -6.21 23.56
C ILE A 267 5.69 -4.87 23.03
N LEU A 268 4.37 -4.67 22.85
CA LEU A 268 3.81 -3.39 22.39
C LEU A 268 3.60 -2.44 23.57
N ARG A 269 4.66 -1.75 23.98
CA ARG A 269 4.62 -0.71 25.00
C ARG A 269 4.15 0.63 24.43
N GLN A 270 3.91 1.61 25.30
CA GLN A 270 3.44 2.94 24.89
C GLN A 270 4.50 3.73 24.12
N THR A 271 5.78 3.52 24.43
CA THR A 271 6.93 4.13 23.75
C THR A 271 7.03 3.68 22.31
N GLU A 272 7.00 2.36 22.05
CA GLU A 272 7.08 1.80 20.71
C GLU A 272 5.87 2.20 19.85
N GLN A 273 4.69 2.22 20.46
CA GLN A 273 3.47 2.71 19.79
C GLN A 273 3.61 4.19 19.38
N HIS A 274 4.17 5.03 20.26
CA HIS A 274 4.41 6.43 19.99
C HIS A 274 5.43 6.62 18.84
N ASP A 275 6.49 5.81 18.80
CA ASP A 275 7.52 5.87 17.75
C ASP A 275 6.96 5.43 16.39
N LEU A 276 6.13 4.39 16.35
CA LEU A 276 5.40 4.03 15.14
C LEU A 276 4.50 5.19 14.66
N GLY A 277 3.83 5.88 15.58
CA GLY A 277 3.03 7.07 15.25
C GLY A 277 3.86 8.24 14.72
N LYS A 278 5.11 8.45 15.21
CA LYS A 278 6.05 9.45 14.66
C LYS A 278 6.48 9.09 13.24
N MET A 279 6.83 7.83 13.01
CA MET A 279 7.23 7.35 11.69
C MET A 279 6.08 7.50 10.68
N THR A 280 4.86 7.17 11.09
CA THR A 280 3.66 7.37 10.26
C THR A 280 3.45 8.85 9.94
N PHE A 281 3.64 9.75 10.92
CA PHE A 281 3.57 11.20 10.72
C PHE A 281 4.61 11.69 9.70
N ALA A 282 5.84 11.16 9.73
CA ALA A 282 6.86 11.49 8.74
C ALA A 282 6.43 11.11 7.31
N PHE A 283 5.78 9.95 7.14
CA PHE A 283 5.24 9.54 5.83
C PHE A 283 4.05 10.40 5.39
N VAL A 284 3.21 10.90 6.32
CA VAL A 284 2.17 11.90 6.00
C VAL A 284 2.79 13.16 5.43
N MET A 285 3.85 13.68 6.08
CA MET A 285 4.56 14.89 5.62
C MET A 285 5.25 14.67 4.27
N LEU A 286 5.90 13.53 4.09
CA LEU A 286 6.60 13.23 2.84
C LEU A 286 5.62 13.06 1.67
N ASN A 287 4.46 12.46 1.91
CA ASN A 287 3.44 12.28 0.89
C ASN A 287 2.89 13.63 0.38
N ILE A 288 2.50 14.53 1.28
CA ILE A 288 2.01 15.86 0.87
C ILE A 288 3.11 16.69 0.20
N TYR A 289 4.35 16.59 0.70
CA TYR A 289 5.48 17.30 0.10
C TYR A 289 5.66 16.92 -1.36
N LEU A 290 5.66 15.61 -1.67
CA LEU A 290 5.82 15.13 -3.05
C LEU A 290 4.61 15.48 -3.93
N GLY A 291 3.39 15.32 -3.41
CA GLY A 291 2.16 15.67 -4.13
C GLY A 291 2.08 17.16 -4.45
N PHE A 292 2.39 18.00 -3.46
CA PHE A 292 2.42 19.47 -3.64
C PHE A 292 3.56 19.90 -4.56
N ALA A 293 4.76 19.33 -4.42
CA ALA A 293 5.90 19.62 -5.29
C ALA A 293 5.58 19.31 -6.76
N GLN A 294 4.96 18.13 -7.03
CA GLN A 294 4.52 17.79 -8.38
C GLN A 294 3.50 18.80 -8.92
N PHE A 295 2.49 19.14 -8.14
CA PHE A 295 1.49 20.15 -8.52
C PHE A 295 2.14 21.50 -8.81
N LEU A 296 3.02 22.00 -7.92
CA LEU A 296 3.68 23.29 -8.06
C LEU A 296 4.55 23.38 -9.31
N ILE A 297 5.34 22.33 -9.59
CA ILE A 297 6.21 22.30 -10.78
C ILE A 297 5.38 22.38 -12.06
N ILE A 298 4.32 21.55 -12.17
CA ILE A 298 3.50 21.48 -13.37
C ILE A 298 2.66 22.76 -13.54
N TRP A 299 2.10 23.27 -12.44
CA TRP A 299 1.31 24.50 -12.47
C TRP A 299 2.17 25.73 -12.84
N SER A 300 3.37 25.82 -12.28
CA SER A 300 4.31 26.92 -12.58
C SER A 300 4.91 26.80 -13.99
N GLY A 301 5.17 25.57 -14.46
CA GLY A 301 5.69 25.31 -15.80
C GLY A 301 4.68 25.65 -16.89
N ASN A 302 3.39 25.53 -16.59
CA ASN A 302 2.27 25.84 -17.49
C ASN A 302 2.40 25.27 -18.90
N LEU A 303 2.92 24.04 -19.01
CA LEU A 303 3.10 23.37 -20.29
C LEU A 303 1.76 22.83 -20.81
N PRO A 304 1.41 23.10 -22.07
CA PRO A 304 0.12 22.64 -22.65
C PRO A 304 -0.07 21.12 -22.62
N GLU A 305 0.99 20.36 -22.56
CA GLU A 305 0.98 18.88 -22.55
C GLU A 305 0.70 18.33 -21.16
N GLU A 306 1.11 19.03 -20.08
CA GLU A 306 1.06 18.52 -18.70
C GLU A 306 -0.13 19.05 -17.90
N ILE A 307 -0.51 20.31 -18.11
CA ILE A 307 -1.58 21.00 -17.37
C ILE A 307 -2.95 20.31 -17.53
N PRO A 308 -3.35 19.78 -18.70
CA PRO A 308 -4.68 19.19 -18.89
C PRO A 308 -4.99 18.11 -17.86
N TRP A 309 -3.99 17.33 -17.42
CA TRP A 309 -4.16 16.29 -16.41
C TRP A 309 -4.69 16.84 -15.06
N TYR A 310 -4.16 17.99 -14.61
CA TYR A 310 -4.66 18.66 -13.42
C TYR A 310 -5.99 19.36 -13.66
N LEU A 311 -6.19 19.97 -14.84
CA LEU A 311 -7.45 20.64 -15.16
C LEU A 311 -8.64 19.68 -15.14
N ASP A 312 -8.45 18.46 -15.63
CA ASP A 312 -9.48 17.41 -15.60
C ASP A 312 -9.80 16.94 -14.17
N ARG A 313 -8.87 17.14 -13.23
CA ARG A 313 -8.97 16.74 -11.80
C ARG A 313 -9.34 17.88 -10.84
N ILE A 314 -9.43 19.11 -11.33
CA ILE A 314 -9.76 20.29 -10.52
C ILE A 314 -11.10 20.90 -10.96
N ARG A 315 -11.50 20.74 -12.22
CA ARG A 315 -12.71 21.35 -12.77
C ARG A 315 -13.95 20.58 -12.39
N GLY A 316 -15.09 21.29 -12.35
CA GLY A 316 -16.40 20.70 -12.04
C GLY A 316 -16.44 20.05 -10.65
N HIS A 317 -17.09 18.91 -10.54
CA HIS A 317 -17.20 18.15 -9.28
C HIS A 317 -15.85 17.63 -8.74
N TRP A 318 -14.85 17.48 -9.61
CA TRP A 318 -13.51 17.04 -9.21
C TRP A 318 -12.79 18.04 -8.31
N GLY A 319 -13.13 19.34 -8.41
CA GLY A 319 -12.63 20.36 -7.49
C GLY A 319 -13.04 20.11 -6.03
N ILE A 320 -14.25 19.58 -5.81
CA ILE A 320 -14.69 19.17 -4.48
C ILE A 320 -13.93 17.93 -4.03
N ILE A 321 -13.74 16.96 -4.92
CA ILE A 321 -13.06 15.69 -4.62
C ILE A 321 -11.62 15.94 -4.21
N ILE A 322 -10.83 16.76 -4.94
CA ILE A 322 -9.45 17.06 -4.57
C ILE A 322 -9.36 17.86 -3.26
N THR A 323 -10.34 18.75 -3.00
CA THR A 323 -10.37 19.48 -1.71
C THR A 323 -10.64 18.52 -0.55
N LEU A 324 -11.56 17.57 -0.73
CA LEU A 324 -11.80 16.52 0.26
C LEU A 324 -10.59 15.60 0.42
N ASP A 325 -9.90 15.26 -0.69
CA ASP A 325 -8.68 14.45 -0.62
C ASP A 325 -7.58 15.16 0.18
N PHE A 326 -7.33 16.44 -0.06
CA PHE A 326 -6.40 17.23 0.73
C PHE A 326 -6.74 17.22 2.22
N ILE A 327 -8.03 17.35 2.56
CA ILE A 327 -8.49 17.32 3.96
C ILE A 327 -8.33 15.92 4.55
N PHE A 328 -8.76 14.87 3.86
CA PHE A 328 -8.80 13.51 4.36
C PHE A 328 -7.43 12.86 4.40
N HIS A 329 -6.62 13.06 3.35
CA HIS A 329 -5.36 12.36 3.17
C HIS A 329 -4.20 13.08 3.87
N TRP A 330 -4.28 14.39 4.04
CA TRP A 330 -3.23 15.16 4.71
C TRP A 330 -3.69 15.90 5.96
N LEU A 331 -4.64 16.83 5.87
CA LEU A 331 -4.95 17.76 6.96
C LEU A 331 -5.41 17.06 8.24
N ILE A 332 -6.29 16.08 8.13
CA ILE A 332 -6.78 15.31 9.28
C ILE A 332 -5.66 14.45 9.89
N PRO A 333 -4.96 13.56 9.14
CA PRO A 333 -3.86 12.79 9.69
C PRO A 333 -2.74 13.65 10.26
N PHE A 334 -2.38 14.74 9.60
CA PHE A 334 -1.38 15.71 10.08
C PHE A 334 -1.77 16.26 11.44
N SER A 335 -2.95 16.86 11.55
CA SER A 335 -3.43 17.51 12.77
C SER A 335 -3.55 16.53 13.94
N LEU A 336 -4.05 15.32 13.68
CA LEU A 336 -4.24 14.30 14.71
C LEU A 336 -2.91 13.67 15.15
N LEU A 337 -2.01 13.35 14.20
CA LEU A 337 -0.72 12.74 14.53
C LEU A 337 0.30 13.75 15.09
N LEU A 338 0.04 15.05 15.05
CA LEU A 338 0.82 16.02 15.79
C LEU A 338 0.68 15.84 17.30
N SER A 339 -0.50 15.44 17.77
CA SER A 339 -0.77 15.22 19.20
C SER A 339 -0.02 14.00 19.73
N ARG A 340 0.71 14.20 20.86
CA ARG A 340 1.37 13.13 21.62
C ARG A 340 0.36 12.14 22.23
N ASP A 341 -0.77 12.64 22.73
CA ASP A 341 -1.78 11.84 23.40
C ASP A 341 -2.50 10.88 22.45
N ILE A 342 -2.75 11.32 21.22
CA ILE A 342 -3.35 10.46 20.17
C ILE A 342 -2.41 9.30 19.85
N LYS A 343 -1.11 9.58 19.67
CA LYS A 343 -0.10 8.55 19.36
C LYS A 343 0.10 7.54 20.49
N ARG A 344 -0.15 7.92 21.75
CA ARG A 344 -0.03 7.06 22.93
C ARG A 344 -1.30 6.28 23.28
N ASN A 345 -2.45 6.66 22.74
CA ASN A 345 -3.72 6.00 23.00
C ASN A 345 -4.04 4.98 21.90
N LYS A 346 -4.10 3.69 22.25
CA LYS A 346 -4.36 2.59 21.30
C LYS A 346 -5.63 2.80 20.48
N LYS A 347 -6.75 3.19 21.11
CA LYS A 347 -8.03 3.39 20.41
C LYS A 347 -7.97 4.55 19.42
N ARG A 348 -7.45 5.72 19.88
CA ARG A 348 -7.36 6.92 19.04
C ARG A 348 -6.42 6.71 17.87
N LEU A 349 -5.25 6.11 18.10
CA LEU A 349 -4.30 5.82 17.04
C LEU A 349 -4.86 4.82 16.02
N THR A 350 -5.58 3.79 16.47
CA THR A 350 -6.27 2.85 15.56
C THR A 350 -7.29 3.56 14.68
N LEU A 351 -8.10 4.47 15.22
CA LEU A 351 -9.07 5.25 14.46
C LEU A 351 -8.39 6.14 13.41
N VAL A 352 -7.29 6.81 13.77
CA VAL A 352 -6.50 7.61 12.82
C VAL A 352 -5.94 6.73 11.70
N CYS A 353 -5.38 5.56 12.03
CA CYS A 353 -4.85 4.64 11.03
C CYS A 353 -5.94 4.06 10.11
N GLN A 354 -7.13 3.77 10.63
CA GLN A 354 -8.29 3.36 9.82
C GLN A 354 -8.72 4.48 8.88
N TRP A 355 -8.76 5.72 9.37
CA TRP A 355 -9.02 6.89 8.56
C TRP A 355 -7.99 7.04 7.43
N MET A 356 -6.71 6.85 7.73
CA MET A 356 -5.63 6.92 6.73
C MET A 356 -5.79 5.89 5.62
N ILE A 357 -6.24 4.67 5.94
CA ILE A 357 -6.51 3.64 4.92
C ILE A 357 -7.69 4.06 4.02
N PHE A 358 -8.75 4.58 4.61
CA PHE A 358 -9.88 5.15 3.87
C PHE A 358 -9.43 6.30 2.96
N ALA A 359 -8.68 7.25 3.51
CA ALA A 359 -8.16 8.39 2.77
C ALA A 359 -7.26 7.95 1.59
N LYS A 360 -6.44 6.89 1.77
CA LYS A 360 -5.64 6.34 0.66
C LYS A 360 -6.50 5.71 -0.43
N ALA A 361 -7.59 5.04 -0.09
CA ALA A 361 -8.52 4.53 -1.09
C ALA A 361 -9.21 5.68 -1.85
N PHE A 362 -9.53 6.77 -1.16
CA PHE A 362 -10.10 7.99 -1.75
C PHE A 362 -9.11 8.70 -2.70
N ASP A 363 -7.85 8.83 -2.31
CA ASP A 363 -6.76 9.33 -3.15
C ASP A 363 -6.58 8.49 -4.43
N LEU A 364 -6.62 7.16 -4.31
CA LEU A 364 -6.55 6.27 -5.48
C LEU A 364 -7.76 6.46 -6.41
N PHE A 365 -8.95 6.71 -5.89
CA PHE A 365 -10.13 7.04 -6.68
C PHE A 365 -9.91 8.33 -7.48
N TRP A 366 -9.42 9.39 -6.83
CA TRP A 366 -9.07 10.65 -7.50
C TRP A 366 -7.97 10.50 -8.55
N LEU A 367 -7.00 9.60 -8.35
CA LEU A 367 -5.92 9.35 -9.31
C LEU A 367 -6.39 8.54 -10.54
N ILE A 368 -7.34 7.61 -10.37
CA ILE A 368 -7.71 6.62 -11.39
C ILE A 368 -8.91 7.08 -12.22
N GLU A 369 -10.01 7.48 -11.59
CA GLU A 369 -11.28 7.72 -12.27
C GLU A 369 -11.24 8.84 -13.32
N PRO A 370 -10.58 10.00 -13.10
CA PRO A 370 -10.56 11.06 -14.09
C PRO A 370 -9.80 10.72 -15.40
N ASN A 371 -9.13 9.58 -15.47
CA ASN A 371 -8.48 9.15 -16.73
C ASN A 371 -9.51 8.66 -17.78
N PHE A 372 -10.76 8.39 -17.37
CA PHE A 372 -11.81 7.93 -18.26
C PHE A 372 -12.60 9.12 -18.79
N LYS A 373 -12.85 9.17 -20.12
CA LYS A 373 -13.46 10.32 -20.80
C LYS A 373 -14.87 10.67 -20.31
N ASP A 374 -15.65 9.68 -19.92
CA ASP A 374 -17.00 9.84 -19.37
C ASP A 374 -16.99 10.49 -17.99
N ALA A 375 -15.91 10.32 -17.22
CA ALA A 375 -15.76 10.83 -15.86
C ALA A 375 -14.90 12.10 -15.75
N ALA A 376 -14.04 12.40 -16.74
CA ALA A 376 -13.00 13.44 -16.63
C ALA A 376 -13.53 14.85 -16.30
N ARG A 377 -14.71 15.23 -16.76
CA ARG A 377 -15.26 16.58 -16.53
C ARG A 377 -16.36 16.63 -15.50
N ASN A 378 -17.14 15.57 -15.37
CA ASN A 378 -18.28 15.51 -14.45
C ASN A 378 -18.38 14.12 -13.83
N LEU A 379 -18.39 14.08 -12.51
CA LEU A 379 -18.71 12.87 -11.78
C LEU A 379 -20.21 12.59 -11.94
N HIS A 380 -20.54 11.56 -12.68
CA HIS A 380 -21.93 11.13 -12.75
C HIS A 380 -22.25 10.26 -11.53
N PHE A 381 -23.11 10.74 -10.64
CA PHE A 381 -23.65 9.95 -9.54
C PHE A 381 -24.63 8.92 -10.10
N SER A 382 -24.08 7.83 -10.65
CA SER A 382 -24.85 6.65 -11.07
C SER A 382 -24.69 5.53 -10.03
N TRP A 383 -25.45 4.45 -10.20
CA TRP A 383 -25.27 3.23 -9.40
C TRP A 383 -23.84 2.68 -9.49
N GLY A 384 -23.12 2.93 -10.58
CA GLY A 384 -21.71 2.59 -10.78
C GLY A 384 -20.77 3.17 -9.71
N ILE A 385 -21.13 4.28 -9.04
CA ILE A 385 -20.29 4.82 -7.96
C ILE A 385 -20.25 3.86 -6.75
N LEU A 386 -21.27 3.06 -6.51
CA LEU A 386 -21.31 2.06 -5.45
C LEU A 386 -20.36 0.91 -5.71
N GLU A 387 -19.99 0.66 -6.95
CA GLU A 387 -18.99 -0.36 -7.33
C GLU A 387 -17.60 0.02 -6.83
N TYR A 388 -17.30 1.34 -6.76
CA TYR A 388 -16.04 1.84 -6.16
C TYR A 388 -15.93 1.62 -4.64
N VAL A 389 -17.02 1.22 -4.00
CA VAL A 389 -17.01 0.76 -2.61
C VAL A 389 -17.06 -0.77 -2.57
N ALA A 390 -17.99 -1.38 -3.31
CA ALA A 390 -18.25 -2.81 -3.23
C ALA A 390 -17.04 -3.65 -3.70
N VAL A 391 -16.45 -3.31 -4.84
CA VAL A 391 -15.32 -4.06 -5.41
C VAL A 391 -14.06 -3.97 -4.55
N PRO A 392 -13.56 -2.77 -4.16
CA PRO A 392 -12.38 -2.69 -3.30
C PRO A 392 -12.60 -3.31 -1.93
N VAL A 393 -13.79 -3.19 -1.33
CA VAL A 393 -14.09 -3.84 -0.04
C VAL A 393 -14.03 -5.37 -0.17
N ALA A 394 -14.57 -5.94 -1.25
CA ALA A 394 -14.46 -7.38 -1.51
C ALA A 394 -12.98 -7.81 -1.64
N MET A 395 -12.21 -7.11 -2.48
CA MET A 395 -10.80 -7.43 -2.73
C MET A 395 -9.94 -7.30 -1.48
N VAL A 396 -10.11 -6.22 -0.72
CA VAL A 396 -9.43 -6.00 0.57
C VAL A 396 -9.79 -7.09 1.57
N SER A 397 -11.04 -7.50 1.61
CA SER A 397 -11.51 -8.56 2.52
C SER A 397 -10.86 -9.91 2.20
N PHE A 398 -10.80 -10.32 0.94
CA PHE A 398 -10.07 -11.51 0.54
C PHE A 398 -8.57 -11.39 0.81
N TRP A 399 -8.00 -10.21 0.61
CA TRP A 399 -6.60 -9.95 0.93
C TRP A 399 -6.34 -10.09 2.44
N ILE A 400 -7.21 -9.56 3.30
CA ILE A 400 -7.12 -9.71 4.75
C ILE A 400 -7.21 -11.19 5.16
N ALA A 401 -8.12 -11.95 4.57
CA ALA A 401 -8.24 -13.38 4.85
C ALA A 401 -6.97 -14.15 4.48
N PHE A 402 -6.37 -13.83 3.34
CA PHE A 402 -5.11 -14.41 2.90
C PHE A 402 -3.94 -13.96 3.78
N PHE A 403 -3.86 -12.68 4.13
CA PHE A 403 -2.89 -12.13 5.07
C PHE A 403 -2.95 -12.85 6.43
N CYS A 404 -4.13 -13.05 7.01
CA CYS A 404 -4.30 -13.79 8.26
C CYS A 404 -3.74 -15.21 8.17
N THR A 405 -3.94 -15.89 7.03
CA THR A 405 -3.36 -17.21 6.79
C THR A 405 -1.83 -17.18 6.76
N ARG A 406 -1.23 -16.13 6.15
CA ARG A 406 0.22 -15.94 6.11
C ARG A 406 0.81 -15.54 7.46
N LEU A 407 0.08 -14.74 8.23
CA LEU A 407 0.46 -14.31 9.57
C LEU A 407 0.52 -15.50 10.55
N LYS A 408 -0.48 -16.37 10.50
CA LYS A 408 -0.53 -17.57 11.34
C LYS A 408 0.52 -18.63 11.01
N ALA A 409 1.06 -18.61 9.82
CA ALA A 409 2.02 -19.64 9.37
C ALA A 409 3.40 -19.52 10.02
N ARG A 410 3.63 -18.52 10.87
CA ARG A 410 4.93 -18.27 11.50
C ARG A 410 4.78 -17.69 12.91
N PRO A 411 5.77 -17.89 13.80
CA PRO A 411 5.80 -17.20 15.09
C PRO A 411 5.74 -15.68 14.91
N LEU A 412 4.99 -15.00 15.76
CA LEU A 412 4.77 -13.55 15.65
C LEU A 412 5.98 -12.70 16.03
N VAL A 413 6.92 -13.27 16.81
CA VAL A 413 8.15 -12.59 17.25
C VAL A 413 9.35 -13.38 16.77
N GLN A 414 10.41 -12.68 16.43
CA GLN A 414 11.69 -13.26 16.06
C GLN A 414 12.55 -13.39 17.32
N THR A 415 12.98 -14.60 17.64
CA THR A 415 13.70 -14.91 18.88
C THR A 415 15.15 -14.42 18.86
N ASN A 416 15.84 -14.53 17.71
CA ASN A 416 17.25 -14.15 17.55
C ASN A 416 17.42 -12.74 16.96
N ASP A 417 16.69 -11.76 17.54
CA ASP A 417 16.82 -10.35 17.18
C ASP A 417 17.50 -9.60 18.32
N PRO A 418 18.54 -8.77 18.07
CA PRO A 418 19.24 -8.02 19.10
C PRO A 418 18.32 -7.08 19.89
N HIS A 419 17.26 -6.59 19.28
CA HIS A 419 16.32 -5.66 19.91
C HIS A 419 15.31 -6.35 20.85
N VAL A 420 15.28 -7.70 20.91
CA VAL A 420 14.41 -8.41 21.86
C VAL A 420 14.80 -8.08 23.30
N ALA A 421 16.09 -8.12 23.63
CA ALA A 421 16.58 -7.76 24.96
C ALA A 421 16.20 -6.32 25.33
N GLU A 422 16.37 -5.38 24.43
CA GLU A 422 16.04 -3.96 24.64
C GLU A 422 14.54 -3.70 24.89
N ILE A 423 13.66 -4.50 24.29
CA ILE A 423 12.21 -4.38 24.52
C ILE A 423 11.80 -5.01 25.83
N LEU A 424 12.51 -6.04 26.29
CA LEU A 424 12.23 -6.70 27.55
C LEU A 424 12.79 -5.94 28.77
N GLU A 425 13.78 -5.06 28.59
CA GLU A 425 14.27 -4.19 29.63
C GLU A 425 13.18 -3.29 30.19
N PRO A 426 13.18 -3.01 31.52
CA PRO A 426 12.22 -2.07 32.11
C PRO A 426 12.31 -0.71 31.43
N GLU A 427 11.15 -0.08 31.17
CA GLU A 427 11.15 1.33 30.71
C GLU A 427 11.85 2.20 31.76
N HIS A 428 13.02 2.72 31.44
CA HIS A 428 13.56 3.83 32.22
C HIS A 428 12.62 5.02 31.99
N VAL A 429 11.82 5.33 33.00
CA VAL A 429 10.97 6.53 33.03
C VAL A 429 11.92 7.73 33.04
N HIS A 430 12.26 8.24 31.88
CA HIS A 430 12.84 9.58 31.79
C HIS A 430 11.73 10.55 32.16
N ALA A 431 11.87 11.07 33.40
CA ALA A 431 11.02 12.09 34.00
C ALA A 431 11.01 13.39 33.16
#